data_bda2bb2b6cf292df2b368531e2503343
#
_entry.id   bda2bb2b6cf292df2b368531e2503343
#
_cell.length_a   1.000
_cell.length_b   1.000
_cell.length_c   1.000
_cell.angle_alpha   90.00
_cell.angle_beta   90.00
_cell.angle_gamma   90.00
#
_symmetry.space_group_name_H-M   'P 1'
#
loop_
_entity.id
_entity.type
_entity.pdbx_description
1 polymer ?
#
loop_
_entity_poly.entity_id
_entity_poly.type
_entity_poly.pdbx_seq_one_letter_code
_entity_poly.pdbx_strand_id
1 'polypeptide(L)'
;MLQPKKTKFRKQFKGRIHGVSKGATTLDYGEFGLKAMAPERITARQIEAARRALTRHMKRAGRVWIRVFPDVPVSSKPAEVRMGKGKGAPEYWVARVKPGRIMFEIDGVSAELAREALTLAAAKLPIKTRFVHRIAE
;
A
#
# COMPACT_ATOMS: atom_id res chain seq x y z
N MET A 1 5.20 -5.48 -11.04
CA MET A 1 4.83 -5.08 -9.67
C MET A 1 5.96 -4.32 -9.02
N LEU A 2 5.62 -3.50 -8.06
CA LEU A 2 6.62 -2.70 -7.35
C LEU A 2 7.55 -3.59 -6.52
N GLN A 3 8.86 -3.33 -6.62
CA GLN A 3 9.85 -3.95 -5.76
C GLN A 3 11.14 -3.14 -5.87
N PRO A 4 12.03 -3.20 -4.85
CA PRO A 4 13.31 -2.49 -4.92
C PRO A 4 14.20 -3.05 -6.02
N LYS A 5 14.92 -2.18 -6.70
CA LYS A 5 15.93 -2.59 -7.70
C LYS A 5 17.15 -3.19 -7.04
N LYS A 6 17.59 -2.61 -5.93
CA LYS A 6 18.72 -3.08 -5.13
C LYS A 6 18.37 -2.98 -3.67
N THR A 7 18.87 -3.91 -2.87
CA THR A 7 18.71 -3.87 -1.43
C THR A 7 20.06 -4.06 -0.76
N LYS A 8 20.24 -3.42 0.38
CA LYS A 8 21.42 -3.64 1.21
C LYS A 8 21.40 -5.05 1.81
N PHE A 9 20.20 -5.51 2.20
CA PHE A 9 19.99 -6.86 2.72
C PHE A 9 18.85 -7.51 1.97
N ARG A 10 19.05 -8.74 1.50
CA ARG A 10 18.01 -9.50 0.80
C ARG A 10 16.89 -9.97 1.72
N LYS A 11 17.24 -10.19 2.98
CA LYS A 11 16.32 -10.74 3.97
C LYS A 11 16.28 -9.82 5.17
N GLN A 12 15.12 -9.70 5.79
CA GLN A 12 14.92 -8.88 6.98
C GLN A 12 14.05 -9.60 7.97
N PHE A 13 14.18 -9.23 9.25
CA PHE A 13 13.30 -9.73 10.29
C PHE A 13 11.91 -9.17 10.08
N LYS A 14 10.91 -10.00 10.42
CA LYS A 14 9.52 -9.65 10.28
C LYS A 14 9.14 -8.41 11.11
N GLY A 15 9.52 -8.42 12.39
CA GLY A 15 9.24 -7.31 13.28
C GLY A 15 7.75 -7.07 13.49
N ARG A 16 7.45 -6.04 14.26
CA ARG A 16 6.09 -5.56 14.50
C ARG A 16 5.99 -4.12 14.04
N ILE A 17 4.81 -3.73 13.60
CA ILE A 17 4.53 -2.36 13.20
C ILE A 17 4.00 -1.60 14.41
N HIS A 18 4.72 -0.58 14.86
CA HIS A 18 4.38 0.20 16.04
C HIS A 18 4.12 1.66 15.71
N GLY A 19 3.27 2.27 16.52
CA GLY A 19 3.02 3.71 16.46
C GLY A 19 2.13 4.13 15.31
N VAL A 20 2.05 5.43 15.11
CA VAL A 20 1.30 6.05 14.02
C VAL A 20 2.26 6.65 13.01
N SER A 21 1.77 6.84 11.79
CA SER A 21 2.59 7.41 10.73
C SER A 21 2.93 8.87 11.06
N LYS A 22 4.21 9.23 10.91
CA LYS A 22 4.68 10.61 11.09
C LYS A 22 4.83 11.34 9.76
N GLY A 23 4.88 10.58 8.67
CA GLY A 23 4.97 11.16 7.32
C GLY A 23 3.80 10.67 6.47
N ALA A 24 3.56 11.35 5.35
CA ALA A 24 2.49 11.01 4.41
C ALA A 24 1.12 10.88 5.10
N THR A 25 0.83 11.79 6.02
CA THR A 25 -0.44 11.81 6.77
C THR A 25 -1.46 12.75 6.17
N THR A 26 -1.05 13.57 5.20
CA THR A 26 -1.91 14.52 4.51
C THR A 26 -1.77 14.35 3.01
N LEU A 27 -2.76 14.84 2.26
CA LEU A 27 -2.70 14.84 0.80
C LEU A 27 -1.69 15.90 0.33
N ASP A 28 -0.69 15.46 -0.43
CA ASP A 28 0.35 16.36 -0.95
C ASP A 28 0.23 16.58 -2.45
N TYR A 29 -0.21 15.58 -3.19
CA TYR A 29 -0.24 15.61 -4.65
C TYR A 29 -1.65 15.69 -5.22
N GLY A 30 -2.56 14.90 -4.67
CA GLY A 30 -3.90 14.78 -5.19
C GLY A 30 -4.94 15.53 -4.37
N GLU A 31 -6.16 15.50 -4.84
CA GLU A 31 -7.30 16.11 -4.17
C GLU A 31 -8.02 15.13 -3.25
N PHE A 32 -7.94 13.84 -3.58
CA PHE A 32 -8.58 12.76 -2.83
C PHE A 32 -7.55 11.69 -2.49
N GLY A 33 -7.79 10.96 -1.43
CA GLY A 33 -6.87 9.89 -1.04
C GLY A 33 -7.51 8.82 -0.18
N LEU A 34 -6.73 7.78 0.02
CA LEU A 34 -7.10 6.65 0.86
C LEU A 34 -6.10 6.55 2.00
N LYS A 35 -6.60 6.72 3.21
CA LYS A 35 -5.79 6.72 4.43
C LYS A 35 -5.92 5.39 5.16
N ALA A 36 -4.80 4.84 5.61
CA ALA A 36 -4.78 3.64 6.44
C ALA A 36 -5.26 3.98 7.85
N MET A 37 -6.12 3.14 8.40
CA MET A 37 -6.66 3.32 9.74
C MET A 37 -6.18 2.25 10.72
N ALA A 38 -5.33 1.33 10.27
CA ALA A 38 -4.79 0.25 11.10
C ALA A 38 -3.38 -0.08 10.60
N PRO A 39 -2.53 -0.67 11.45
CA PRO A 39 -1.22 -1.12 10.98
C PRO A 39 -1.34 -2.45 10.22
N GLU A 40 -0.61 -2.58 9.14
CA GLU A 40 -0.60 -3.82 8.37
C GLU A 40 0.58 -3.85 7.40
N ARG A 41 0.91 -5.05 6.95
CA ARG A 41 1.83 -5.28 5.86
C ARG A 41 1.03 -5.46 4.59
N ILE A 42 1.30 -4.63 3.61
CA ILE A 42 0.59 -4.65 2.34
C ILE A 42 1.54 -5.18 1.28
N THR A 43 1.14 -6.24 0.58
CA THR A 43 2.01 -6.86 -0.42
C THR A 43 2.02 -6.04 -1.71
N ALA A 44 3.08 -6.23 -2.51
CA ALA A 44 3.16 -5.62 -3.83
C ALA A 44 1.97 -6.01 -4.70
N ARG A 45 1.49 -7.24 -4.58
CA ARG A 45 0.31 -7.71 -5.32
C ARG A 45 -0.97 -6.98 -4.91
N GLN A 46 -1.13 -6.72 -3.62
CA GLN A 46 -2.29 -5.99 -3.12
C GLN A 46 -2.26 -4.53 -3.61
N ILE A 47 -1.09 -3.91 -3.59
CA ILE A 47 -0.92 -2.55 -4.11
C ILE A 47 -1.28 -2.50 -5.59
N GLU A 48 -0.80 -3.46 -6.37
CA GLU A 48 -1.09 -3.52 -7.81
C GLU A 48 -2.57 -3.78 -8.08
N ALA A 49 -3.19 -4.67 -7.31
CA ALA A 49 -4.62 -4.94 -7.45
C ALA A 49 -5.46 -3.70 -7.15
N ALA A 50 -5.10 -2.96 -6.10
CA ALA A 50 -5.78 -1.72 -5.74
C ALA A 50 -5.61 -0.66 -6.84
N ARG A 51 -4.39 -0.50 -7.36
CA ARG A 51 -4.11 0.43 -8.44
C ARG A 51 -4.94 0.12 -9.69
N ARG A 52 -5.02 -1.16 -10.06
CA ARG A 52 -5.79 -1.58 -11.24
C ARG A 52 -7.28 -1.32 -11.06
N ALA A 53 -7.83 -1.63 -9.90
CA ALA A 53 -9.24 -1.40 -9.60
C ALA A 53 -9.56 0.10 -9.68
N LEU A 54 -8.70 0.92 -9.09
CA LEU A 54 -8.81 2.37 -9.08
C LEU A 54 -8.78 2.94 -10.50
N THR A 55 -7.75 2.58 -11.26
CA THR A 55 -7.56 3.08 -12.63
C THR A 55 -8.68 2.64 -13.56
N ARG A 56 -9.14 1.40 -13.41
CA ARG A 56 -10.23 0.87 -14.24
C ARG A 56 -11.53 1.64 -14.00
N HIS A 57 -11.84 1.95 -12.76
CA HIS A 57 -13.05 2.68 -12.43
C HIS A 57 -12.99 4.12 -12.93
N MET A 58 -11.81 4.73 -12.89
CA MET A 58 -11.60 6.09 -13.39
C MET A 58 -11.53 6.16 -14.92
N LYS A 59 -11.50 5.02 -15.61
CA LYS A 59 -11.41 4.94 -17.08
C LYS A 59 -10.22 5.72 -17.64
N ARG A 60 -9.11 5.70 -16.89
CA ARG A 60 -7.87 6.42 -17.22
C ARG A 60 -8.00 7.95 -17.17
N ALA A 61 -9.09 8.46 -16.60
CA ALA A 61 -9.20 9.89 -16.36
C ALA A 61 -8.42 10.25 -15.09
N GLY A 62 -7.89 11.46 -15.04
CA GLY A 62 -7.18 11.95 -13.87
C GLY A 62 -5.81 11.31 -13.67
N ARG A 63 -5.27 11.51 -12.48
CA ARG A 63 -3.94 11.02 -12.11
C ARG A 63 -3.99 10.25 -10.80
N VAL A 64 -3.08 9.28 -10.66
CA VAL A 64 -2.97 8.42 -9.48
C VAL A 64 -1.53 8.48 -8.96
N TRP A 65 -1.39 8.66 -7.66
CA TRP A 65 -0.10 8.56 -6.97
C TRP A 65 -0.17 7.43 -5.96
N ILE A 66 0.79 6.52 -6.03
CA ILE A 66 0.95 5.45 -5.03
C ILE A 66 1.96 5.96 -4.01
N ARG A 67 1.52 6.11 -2.76
CA ARG A 67 2.35 6.69 -1.70
C ARG A 67 2.96 5.65 -0.75
N VAL A 68 2.87 4.39 -1.11
CA VAL A 68 3.50 3.29 -0.37
C VAL A 68 4.38 2.50 -1.32
N PHE A 69 5.50 1.99 -0.81
CA PHE A 69 6.40 1.17 -1.61
C PHE A 69 6.75 -0.10 -0.84
N PRO A 70 6.63 -1.28 -1.50
CA PRO A 70 6.92 -2.55 -0.85
C PRO A 70 8.44 -2.81 -0.85
N ASP A 71 9.11 -2.35 0.18
CA ASP A 71 10.56 -2.43 0.31
C ASP A 71 11.04 -3.49 1.31
N VAL A 72 10.13 -4.18 1.98
CA VAL A 72 10.45 -5.19 2.99
C VAL A 72 10.27 -6.58 2.39
N PRO A 73 11.33 -7.40 2.32
CA PRO A 73 11.20 -8.76 1.80
C PRO A 73 10.57 -9.68 2.85
N VAL A 74 9.71 -10.58 2.37
CA VAL A 74 9.13 -11.63 3.19
C VAL A 74 9.58 -12.97 2.64
N SER A 75 10.15 -13.78 3.52
CA SER A 75 10.64 -15.11 3.17
C SER A 75 9.70 -16.16 3.73
N SER A 76 9.55 -17.25 3.01
CA SER A 76 8.88 -18.41 3.56
C SER A 76 9.73 -19.65 3.25
N LYS A 77 9.73 -20.62 4.17
CA LYS A 77 10.38 -21.90 3.94
C LYS A 77 9.39 -22.86 3.27
N PRO A 78 9.84 -23.64 2.29
CA PRO A 78 9.00 -24.72 1.78
C PRO A 78 8.63 -25.67 2.93
N ALA A 79 7.44 -26.27 2.84
CA ALA A 79 6.95 -27.19 3.87
C ALA A 79 7.90 -28.38 4.08
N GLU A 80 8.67 -28.73 3.08
CA GLU A 80 9.61 -29.87 3.12
C GLU A 80 10.94 -29.55 3.77
N VAL A 81 11.23 -28.27 4.03
CA VAL A 81 12.51 -27.87 4.64
C VAL A 81 12.40 -27.94 6.14
N ARG A 82 13.39 -28.60 6.78
CA ARG A 82 13.44 -28.72 8.23
C ARG A 82 13.60 -27.34 8.87
N MET A 83 12.92 -27.16 10.00
CA MET A 83 13.07 -25.96 10.79
C MET A 83 14.50 -25.81 11.29
N GLY A 84 14.98 -24.57 11.34
CA GLY A 84 16.31 -24.27 11.87
C GLY A 84 17.43 -24.19 10.85
N LYS A 85 17.18 -24.45 9.60
CA LYS A 85 18.22 -24.38 8.55
C LYS A 85 18.35 -22.98 7.91
N GLY A 86 18.16 -21.94 8.70
CA GLY A 86 18.26 -20.58 8.19
C GLY A 86 16.98 -20.08 7.54
N LYS A 87 16.99 -18.81 7.15
CA LYS A 87 15.84 -18.14 6.56
C LYS A 87 15.69 -18.51 5.09
N GLY A 88 14.48 -18.76 4.65
CA GLY A 88 14.20 -19.05 3.25
C GLY A 88 14.52 -17.86 2.33
N ALA A 89 14.49 -18.08 1.04
CA ALA A 89 14.68 -17.02 0.05
C ALA A 89 13.53 -16.02 0.11
N PRO A 90 13.78 -14.74 -0.24
CA PRO A 90 12.68 -13.76 -0.31
C PRO A 90 11.65 -14.23 -1.34
N GLU A 91 10.39 -14.28 -0.93
CA GLU A 91 9.31 -14.76 -1.78
C GLU A 91 8.49 -13.62 -2.35
N TYR A 92 8.26 -12.59 -1.55
CA TYR A 92 7.52 -11.43 -1.99
C TYR A 92 7.91 -10.20 -1.16
N TRP A 93 7.42 -9.04 -1.57
CA TRP A 93 7.75 -7.76 -0.95
C TRP A 93 6.50 -7.14 -0.35
N VAL A 94 6.67 -6.47 0.79
CA VAL A 94 5.57 -5.78 1.46
C VAL A 94 5.99 -4.38 1.88
N ALA A 95 4.99 -3.52 2.03
CA ALA A 95 5.13 -2.23 2.67
C ALA A 95 4.59 -2.32 4.09
N ARG A 96 5.32 -1.81 5.06
CA ARG A 96 4.84 -1.68 6.43
C ARG A 96 4.08 -0.38 6.53
N VAL A 97 2.78 -0.46 6.74
CA VAL A 97 1.91 0.71 6.78
C VAL A 97 1.43 0.94 8.20
N LYS A 98 1.61 2.16 8.67
CA LYS A 98 1.14 2.60 9.99
C LYS A 98 -0.18 3.33 9.86
N PRO A 99 -1.01 3.33 10.92
CA PRO A 99 -2.24 4.14 10.90
C PRO A 99 -1.94 5.61 10.60
N GLY A 100 -2.78 6.22 9.79
CA GLY A 100 -2.63 7.62 9.39
C GLY A 100 -1.92 7.82 8.07
N ARG A 101 -1.30 6.78 7.51
CA ARG A 101 -0.58 6.88 6.23
C ARG A 101 -1.54 7.02 5.07
N ILE A 102 -1.30 8.01 4.20
CA ILE A 102 -1.98 8.09 2.91
C ILE A 102 -1.32 7.08 1.98
N MET A 103 -2.10 6.14 1.46
CA MET A 103 -1.58 5.08 0.60
C MET A 103 -1.72 5.40 -0.87
N PHE A 104 -2.81 6.02 -1.26
CA PHE A 104 -3.08 6.43 -2.64
C PHE A 104 -3.65 7.83 -2.66
N GLU A 105 -3.31 8.58 -3.70
CA GLU A 105 -3.90 9.89 -3.96
C GLU A 105 -4.36 9.93 -5.41
N ILE A 106 -5.45 10.62 -5.65
CA ILE A 106 -5.98 10.82 -7.00
C ILE A 106 -6.46 12.25 -7.20
N ASP A 107 -6.48 12.71 -8.43
CA ASP A 107 -7.10 13.97 -8.79
C ASP A 107 -7.65 13.91 -10.22
N GLY A 108 -8.28 15.00 -10.65
CA GLY A 108 -8.79 15.10 -12.02
C GLY A 108 -10.13 14.42 -12.25
N VAL A 109 -10.81 14.00 -11.19
CA VAL A 109 -12.12 13.38 -11.27
C VAL A 109 -13.06 14.01 -10.23
N SER A 110 -14.37 13.78 -10.37
CA SER A 110 -15.34 14.28 -9.42
C SER A 110 -15.20 13.56 -8.07
N ALA A 111 -15.71 14.20 -7.01
CA ALA A 111 -15.67 13.61 -5.67
C ALA A 111 -16.41 12.28 -5.61
N GLU A 112 -17.56 12.16 -6.29
CA GLU A 112 -18.31 10.90 -6.33
C GLU A 112 -17.53 9.78 -6.99
N LEU A 113 -16.96 10.07 -8.16
CA LEU A 113 -16.15 9.08 -8.88
C LEU A 113 -14.92 8.69 -8.07
N ALA A 114 -14.27 9.66 -7.43
CA ALA A 114 -13.12 9.41 -6.58
C ALA A 114 -13.47 8.50 -5.41
N ARG A 115 -14.57 8.76 -4.73
CA ARG A 115 -15.03 7.94 -3.61
C ARG A 115 -15.31 6.51 -4.04
N GLU A 116 -15.99 6.33 -5.17
CA GLU A 116 -16.28 4.99 -5.71
C GLU A 116 -14.99 4.26 -6.06
N ALA A 117 -14.09 4.93 -6.78
CA ALA A 117 -12.82 4.34 -7.21
C ALA A 117 -11.96 3.92 -6.01
N LEU A 118 -11.84 4.79 -5.02
CA LEU A 118 -11.05 4.49 -3.83
C LEU A 118 -11.70 3.40 -2.96
N THR A 119 -13.02 3.31 -2.95
CA THR A 119 -13.73 2.23 -2.26
C THR A 119 -13.42 0.88 -2.92
N LEU A 120 -13.39 0.84 -4.25
CA LEU A 120 -13.03 -0.38 -4.97
C LEU A 120 -11.57 -0.77 -4.72
N ALA A 121 -10.68 0.21 -4.68
CA ALA A 121 -9.28 -0.03 -4.36
C ALA A 121 -9.13 -0.57 -2.93
N ALA A 122 -9.85 0.02 -1.99
CA ALA A 122 -9.80 -0.40 -0.58
C ALA A 122 -10.22 -1.87 -0.40
N ALA A 123 -11.15 -2.34 -1.22
CA ALA A 123 -11.59 -3.74 -1.17
C ALA A 123 -10.46 -4.73 -1.51
N LYS A 124 -9.40 -4.28 -2.16
CA LYS A 124 -8.23 -5.12 -2.49
C LYS A 124 -7.16 -5.08 -1.39
N LEU A 125 -7.34 -4.27 -0.37
CA LEU A 125 -6.37 -4.10 0.70
C LEU A 125 -6.86 -4.79 1.98
N PRO A 126 -5.94 -5.30 2.81
CA PRO A 126 -6.31 -6.10 4.00
C PRO A 126 -6.59 -5.28 5.24
N ILE A 127 -6.74 -3.96 5.13
CA ILE A 127 -6.87 -3.08 6.30
C ILE A 127 -8.06 -2.14 6.17
N LYS A 128 -8.45 -1.58 7.31
CA LYS A 128 -9.43 -0.51 7.34
C LYS A 128 -8.82 0.75 6.75
N THR A 129 -9.60 1.43 5.92
CA THR A 129 -9.19 2.63 5.23
C THR A 129 -10.24 3.72 5.38
N ARG A 130 -9.84 4.94 5.09
CA ARG A 130 -10.72 6.08 5.10
C ARG A 130 -10.50 6.91 3.85
N PHE A 131 -11.60 7.29 3.21
CA PHE A 131 -11.56 8.26 2.11
C PHE A 131 -11.28 9.64 2.70
N VAL A 132 -10.33 10.35 2.12
CA VAL A 132 -10.01 11.72 2.53
C VAL A 132 -10.08 12.64 1.33
N HIS A 133 -10.51 13.87 1.59
CA HIS A 133 -10.67 14.90 0.58
C HIS A 133 -9.96 16.16 1.04
N ARG A 134 -9.16 16.74 0.16
CA ARG A 134 -8.55 18.04 0.44
C ARG A 134 -9.65 19.09 0.27
N ILE A 135 -10.16 19.56 1.39
CA ILE A 135 -11.16 20.61 1.36
C ILE A 135 -10.46 21.95 1.40
N ALA A 136 -10.68 22.76 0.38
CA ALA A 136 -10.21 24.13 0.39
C ALA A 136 -11.09 24.92 1.33
N GLU A 137 -10.50 25.47 2.35
CA GLU A 137 -11.19 26.34 3.26
C GLU A 137 -10.90 27.80 2.94
#